data_5b903b74956e50ddc50b3b875a1bb459
#
_entry.id   5b903b74956e50ddc50b3b875a1bb459
#
_cell.length_a   1.000
_cell.length_b   1.000
_cell.length_c   1.000
_cell.angle_alpha   90.00
_cell.angle_beta   90.00
_cell.angle_gamma   90.00
#
_symmetry.space_group_name_H-M   'P 1'
#
loop_
_entity.id
_entity.type
_entity.pdbx_description
1 polymer ?
#
loop_
_entity_poly.entity_id
_entity_poly.type
_entity_poly.pdbx_seq_one_letter_code
_entity_poly.pdbx_strand_id
1 'polypeptide(L)'
;MTEYFLILVSTVLANNFVLVRFLGLCPFMGVSNKIEGAIGMSVATMFVLTLSSVSSYLLSRYLLQPLELEYLSTLSFILVIATVVQLTEMVMRKTSPLLYRILGIFLPLITSNCAVLGVALLNVQEQHNLLQSALYGFGAASGFGLVLIMFSAMRERIAHADVPVHFRGAPIGLITAGLMALAFMGFTGLAKL
;
A
#
# COMPACT_ATOMS: atom_id res chain seq x y z
N MET A 1 11.50 -21.09 -8.41
CA MET A 1 12.18 -19.78 -8.47
C MET A 1 11.49 -18.84 -9.45
N THR A 2 11.14 -19.30 -10.62
CA THR A 2 10.40 -18.52 -11.65
C THR A 2 9.02 -18.05 -11.16
N GLU A 3 8.29 -18.86 -10.40
CA GLU A 3 6.97 -18.49 -9.87
C GLU A 3 7.03 -17.31 -8.89
N TYR A 4 8.00 -17.30 -7.98
CA TYR A 4 8.17 -16.19 -7.01
C TYR A 4 8.54 -14.87 -7.69
N PHE A 5 9.36 -14.93 -8.72
CA PHE A 5 9.73 -13.77 -9.51
C PHE A 5 8.53 -13.23 -10.31
N LEU A 6 7.73 -14.13 -10.90
CA LEU A 6 6.51 -13.79 -11.61
C LEU A 6 5.47 -13.14 -10.68
N ILE A 7 5.29 -13.67 -9.48
CA ILE A 7 4.39 -13.07 -8.45
C ILE A 7 4.85 -11.64 -8.14
N LEU A 8 6.15 -11.44 -7.93
CA LEU A 8 6.70 -10.13 -7.59
C LEU A 8 6.53 -9.12 -8.72
N VAL A 9 6.88 -9.49 -9.95
CA VAL A 9 6.73 -8.61 -11.11
C VAL A 9 5.25 -8.33 -11.41
N SER A 10 4.39 -9.34 -11.31
CA SER A 10 2.96 -9.20 -11.52
C SER A 10 2.31 -8.27 -10.49
N THR A 11 2.69 -8.37 -9.21
CA THR A 11 2.15 -7.51 -8.14
C THR A 11 2.64 -6.07 -8.23
N VAL A 12 3.87 -5.85 -8.68
CA VAL A 12 4.43 -4.49 -8.81
C VAL A 12 3.85 -3.75 -10.01
N LEU A 13 3.77 -4.40 -11.16
CA LEU A 13 3.42 -3.76 -12.44
C LEU A 13 1.98 -4.03 -12.88
N ALA A 14 1.56 -5.29 -12.98
CA ALA A 14 0.29 -5.64 -13.58
C ALA A 14 -0.89 -5.53 -12.61
N ASN A 15 -0.74 -6.07 -11.41
CA ASN A 15 -1.77 -6.05 -10.36
C ASN A 15 -1.46 -5.02 -9.27
N ASN A 16 -1.07 -3.82 -9.68
CA ASN A 16 -0.86 -2.75 -8.71
C ASN A 16 -2.20 -2.37 -8.07
N PHE A 17 -2.38 -2.76 -6.79
CA PHE A 17 -3.65 -2.60 -6.09
C PHE A 17 -4.07 -1.13 -5.95
N VAL A 18 -3.14 -0.18 -6.00
CA VAL A 18 -3.44 1.26 -5.92
C VAL A 18 -4.19 1.73 -7.17
N LEU A 19 -3.71 1.35 -8.34
CA LEU A 19 -4.25 1.82 -9.62
C LEU A 19 -5.38 0.95 -10.15
N VAL A 20 -5.35 -0.37 -9.87
CA VAL A 20 -6.38 -1.30 -10.34
C VAL A 20 -7.59 -1.35 -9.40
N ARG A 21 -7.35 -1.32 -8.09
CA ARG A 21 -8.42 -1.42 -7.07
C ARG A 21 -8.68 -0.12 -6.33
N PHE A 22 -7.92 0.94 -6.61
CA PHE A 22 -8.00 2.24 -5.94
C PHE A 22 -7.86 2.16 -4.41
N LEU A 23 -7.11 1.17 -3.91
CA LEU A 23 -6.84 1.04 -2.48
C LEU A 23 -5.63 1.88 -2.08
N GLY A 24 -5.72 2.54 -0.91
CA GLY A 24 -4.63 3.37 -0.40
C GLY A 24 -4.58 4.78 -0.98
N LEU A 25 -5.68 5.29 -1.52
CA LEU A 25 -5.76 6.66 -2.03
C LEU A 25 -5.59 7.74 -0.94
N CYS A 26 -5.96 7.43 0.32
CA CYS A 26 -5.84 8.39 1.42
C CYS A 26 -4.38 8.83 1.65
N PRO A 27 -3.40 7.93 1.85
CA PRO A 27 -2.01 8.34 1.93
C PRO A 27 -1.46 8.82 0.57
N PHE A 28 -1.95 8.27 -0.53
CA PHE A 28 -1.55 8.65 -1.89
C PHE A 28 -1.81 10.13 -2.17
N MET A 29 -2.98 10.64 -1.84
CA MET A 29 -3.33 12.06 -2.03
C MET A 29 -2.72 12.96 -0.95
N GLY A 30 -2.61 12.48 0.29
CA GLY A 30 -2.15 13.27 1.43
C GLY A 30 -0.66 13.57 1.43
N VAL A 31 0.16 12.61 1.03
CA VAL A 31 1.63 12.70 1.16
C VAL A 31 2.34 13.08 -0.14
N SER A 32 1.65 13.01 -1.26
CA SER A 32 2.25 13.24 -2.60
C SER A 32 2.62 14.68 -2.94
N ASN A 33 2.47 15.62 -2.00
CA ASN A 33 2.82 17.03 -2.22
C ASN A 33 4.34 17.29 -2.25
N LYS A 34 5.14 16.42 -1.62
CA LYS A 34 6.60 16.50 -1.56
C LYS A 34 7.21 15.12 -1.78
N ILE A 35 8.22 15.04 -2.64
CA ILE A 35 8.94 13.79 -2.95
C ILE A 35 9.57 13.17 -1.71
N GLU A 36 10.13 13.98 -0.81
CA GLU A 36 10.74 13.50 0.45
C GLU A 36 9.72 12.76 1.33
N GLY A 37 8.50 13.31 1.45
CA GLY A 37 7.40 12.67 2.16
C GLY A 37 6.95 11.37 1.49
N ALA A 38 6.88 11.36 0.16
CA ALA A 38 6.50 10.18 -0.62
C ALA A 38 7.50 9.04 -0.45
N ILE A 39 8.80 9.32 -0.45
CA ILE A 39 9.85 8.30 -0.23
C ILE A 39 9.77 7.75 1.19
N GLY A 40 9.70 8.62 2.21
CA GLY A 40 9.57 8.20 3.61
C GLY A 40 8.32 7.33 3.84
N MET A 41 7.19 7.75 3.27
CA MET A 41 5.94 6.99 3.34
C MET A 41 6.03 5.64 2.63
N SER A 42 6.71 5.58 1.48
CA SER A 42 6.90 4.33 0.74
C SER A 42 7.68 3.30 1.55
N VAL A 43 8.78 3.72 2.20
CA VAL A 43 9.60 2.83 3.05
C VAL A 43 8.80 2.35 4.27
N ALA A 44 8.10 3.26 4.95
CA ALA A 44 7.28 2.91 6.10
C ALA A 44 6.14 1.96 5.73
N THR A 45 5.46 2.21 4.63
CA THR A 45 4.38 1.35 4.12
C THR A 45 4.92 -0.01 3.70
N MET A 46 6.12 -0.08 3.11
CA MET A 46 6.78 -1.34 2.74
C MET A 46 7.02 -2.21 3.98
N PHE A 47 7.53 -1.65 5.04
CA PHE A 47 7.75 -2.37 6.29
C PHE A 47 6.43 -2.84 6.91
N VAL A 48 5.45 -1.95 7.03
CA VAL A 48 4.14 -2.26 7.64
C VAL A 48 3.37 -3.30 6.83
N LEU A 49 3.31 -3.18 5.50
CA LEU A 49 2.61 -4.13 4.63
C LEU A 49 3.20 -5.53 4.70
N THR A 50 4.53 -5.64 4.68
CA THR A 50 5.20 -6.94 4.78
C THR A 50 4.93 -7.59 6.14
N LEU A 51 5.06 -6.82 7.23
CA LEU A 51 4.82 -7.33 8.58
C LEU A 51 3.34 -7.70 8.79
N SER A 52 2.42 -6.87 8.30
CA SER A 52 0.98 -7.12 8.36
C SER A 52 0.57 -8.34 7.54
N SER A 53 1.16 -8.54 6.37
CA SER A 53 0.91 -9.70 5.52
C SER A 53 1.31 -11.02 6.21
N VAL A 54 2.47 -11.03 6.86
CA VAL A 54 2.93 -12.19 7.64
C VAL A 54 2.02 -12.42 8.86
N SER A 55 1.67 -11.37 9.59
CA SER A 55 0.82 -11.45 10.78
C SER A 55 -0.60 -11.93 10.42
N SER A 56 -1.17 -11.46 9.31
CA SER A 56 -2.49 -11.89 8.84
C SER A 56 -2.50 -13.37 8.43
N TYR A 57 -1.43 -13.86 7.82
CA TYR A 57 -1.28 -15.28 7.50
C TYR A 57 -1.26 -16.15 8.77
N LEU A 58 -0.44 -15.75 9.76
CA LEU A 58 -0.37 -16.47 11.04
C LEU A 58 -1.72 -16.50 11.75
N LEU A 59 -2.41 -15.36 11.80
CA LEU A 59 -3.74 -15.25 12.39
C LEU A 59 -4.75 -16.14 11.68
N SER A 60 -4.78 -16.12 10.35
CA SER A 60 -5.68 -16.93 9.54
C SER A 60 -5.45 -18.42 9.80
N ARG A 61 -4.20 -18.87 9.80
CA ARG A 61 -3.82 -20.28 9.92
C ARG A 61 -4.05 -20.84 11.33
N TYR A 62 -3.70 -20.07 12.38
CA TYR A 62 -3.71 -20.56 13.75
C TYR A 62 -4.98 -20.23 14.52
N LEU A 63 -5.70 -19.18 14.16
CA LEU A 63 -6.87 -18.72 14.90
C LEU A 63 -8.17 -18.87 14.11
N LEU A 64 -8.22 -18.44 12.85
CA LEU A 64 -9.48 -18.44 12.10
C LEU A 64 -9.86 -19.83 11.60
N GLN A 65 -8.92 -20.59 11.05
CA GLN A 65 -9.22 -21.94 10.52
C GLN A 65 -9.73 -22.92 11.59
N PRO A 66 -9.11 -23.04 12.80
CA PRO A 66 -9.59 -23.99 13.80
C PRO A 66 -10.89 -23.56 14.49
N LEU A 67 -11.28 -22.28 14.43
CA LEU A 67 -12.47 -21.75 15.09
C LEU A 67 -13.68 -21.58 14.14
N GLU A 68 -13.53 -21.86 12.83
CA GLU A 68 -14.57 -21.65 11.79
C GLU A 68 -15.19 -20.24 11.78
N LEU A 69 -14.46 -19.23 12.26
CA LEU A 69 -14.92 -17.86 12.40
C LEU A 69 -14.57 -17.01 11.16
N GLU A 70 -14.78 -17.53 9.96
CA GLU A 70 -14.49 -16.81 8.71
C GLU A 70 -15.27 -15.49 8.59
N TYR A 71 -16.45 -15.41 9.20
CA TYR A 71 -17.28 -14.20 9.20
C TYR A 71 -16.65 -13.04 9.99
N LEU A 72 -15.86 -13.33 11.03
CA LEU A 72 -15.15 -12.31 11.81
C LEU A 72 -13.73 -12.02 11.33
N SER A 73 -13.35 -12.57 10.18
CA SER A 73 -11.98 -12.43 9.63
C SER A 73 -11.58 -10.96 9.46
N THR A 74 -12.46 -10.14 8.89
CA THR A 74 -12.20 -8.72 8.63
C THR A 74 -11.95 -7.93 9.92
N LEU A 75 -12.77 -8.15 10.96
CA LEU A 75 -12.62 -7.50 12.26
C LEU A 75 -11.31 -7.91 12.95
N SER A 76 -10.99 -9.20 12.91
CA SER A 76 -9.75 -9.74 13.48
C SER A 76 -8.52 -9.17 12.77
N PHE A 77 -8.55 -9.05 11.43
CA PHE A 77 -7.45 -8.44 10.68
C PHE A 77 -7.25 -6.97 11.00
N ILE A 78 -8.34 -6.19 11.10
CA ILE A 78 -8.25 -4.77 11.48
C ILE A 78 -7.59 -4.61 12.84
N LEU A 79 -7.97 -5.43 13.82
CA LEU A 79 -7.42 -5.38 15.18
C LEU A 79 -5.93 -5.74 15.20
N VAL A 80 -5.54 -6.81 14.49
CA VAL A 80 -4.13 -7.22 14.41
C VAL A 80 -3.29 -6.19 13.66
N ILE A 81 -3.79 -5.67 12.54
CA ILE A 81 -3.11 -4.62 11.76
C ILE A 81 -2.91 -3.38 12.64
N ALA A 82 -3.93 -2.93 13.36
CA ALA A 82 -3.82 -1.79 14.26
C ALA A 82 -2.74 -2.02 15.34
N THR A 83 -2.70 -3.19 15.94
CA THR A 83 -1.70 -3.56 16.95
C THR A 83 -0.29 -3.58 16.36
N VAL A 84 -0.10 -4.18 15.19
CA VAL A 84 1.19 -4.24 14.49
C VAL A 84 1.68 -2.84 14.11
N VAL A 85 0.79 -1.97 13.62
CA VAL A 85 1.15 -0.61 13.25
C VAL A 85 1.51 0.22 14.48
N GLN A 86 0.78 0.10 15.59
CA GLN A 86 1.13 0.77 16.85
C GLN A 86 2.48 0.30 17.41
N LEU A 87 2.76 -0.99 17.34
CA LEU A 87 4.09 -1.53 17.69
C LEU A 87 5.18 -0.93 16.81
N THR A 88 4.95 -0.87 15.51
CA THR A 88 5.89 -0.28 14.54
C THR A 88 6.12 1.20 14.82
N GLU A 89 5.06 1.94 15.14
CA GLU A 89 5.16 3.35 15.55
C GLU A 89 6.03 3.53 16.80
N MET A 90 5.80 2.71 17.81
CA MET A 90 6.56 2.75 19.06
C MET A 90 8.06 2.44 18.84
N VAL A 91 8.37 1.47 17.99
CA VAL A 91 9.75 1.12 17.62
C VAL A 91 10.39 2.27 16.82
N MET A 92 9.67 2.81 15.83
CA MET A 92 10.17 3.90 14.99
C MET A 92 10.44 5.17 15.80
N ARG A 93 9.59 5.48 16.77
CA ARG A 93 9.78 6.60 17.70
C ARG A 93 11.08 6.50 18.51
N LYS A 94 11.48 5.26 18.87
CA LYS A 94 12.73 5.01 19.61
C LYS A 94 13.98 4.98 18.72
N THR A 95 13.85 4.41 17.51
CA THR A 95 15.01 4.12 16.64
C THR A 95 15.37 5.31 15.74
N SER A 96 14.39 6.06 15.26
CA SER A 96 14.64 7.15 14.31
C SER A 96 13.70 8.35 14.57
N PRO A 97 14.06 9.22 15.55
CA PRO A 97 13.24 10.38 15.89
C PRO A 97 13.12 11.39 14.73
N LEU A 98 14.09 11.42 13.81
CA LEU A 98 14.01 12.25 12.61
C LEU A 98 12.94 11.77 11.65
N LEU A 99 12.89 10.46 11.38
CA LEU A 99 11.85 9.84 10.56
C LEU A 99 10.46 10.00 11.20
N TYR A 100 10.37 9.84 12.51
CA TYR A 100 9.15 10.05 13.27
C TYR A 100 8.63 11.50 13.16
N ARG A 101 9.52 12.50 13.13
CA ARG A 101 9.16 13.91 12.99
C ARG A 101 8.61 14.21 11.59
N ILE A 102 9.11 13.56 10.56
CA ILE A 102 8.64 13.70 9.16
C ILE A 102 7.33 12.92 8.93
N LEU A 103 7.26 11.70 9.43
CA LEU A 103 6.13 10.79 9.25
C LEU A 103 5.06 10.89 10.35
N GLY A 104 5.31 11.58 11.47
CA GLY A 104 4.44 11.55 12.65
C GLY A 104 3.00 12.00 12.39
N ILE A 105 2.78 12.93 11.46
CA ILE A 105 1.45 13.38 11.03
C ILE A 105 0.77 12.33 10.13
N PHE A 106 1.56 11.48 9.43
CA PHE A 106 1.07 10.50 8.46
C PHE A 106 0.94 9.08 9.02
N LEU A 107 1.43 8.84 10.24
CA LEU A 107 1.30 7.54 10.93
C LEU A 107 -0.16 7.08 11.10
N PRO A 108 -1.11 7.93 11.51
CA PRO A 108 -2.52 7.55 11.52
C PRO A 108 -3.05 7.14 10.14
N LEU A 109 -2.54 7.74 9.07
CA LEU A 109 -2.88 7.36 7.69
C LEU A 109 -2.38 5.96 7.29
N ILE A 110 -1.29 5.49 7.89
CA ILE A 110 -0.80 4.12 7.69
C ILE A 110 -1.70 3.14 8.43
N THR A 111 -2.13 3.46 9.64
CA THR A 111 -2.99 2.60 10.47
C THR A 111 -4.37 2.39 9.83
N SER A 112 -4.97 3.44 9.29
CA SER A 112 -6.27 3.39 8.60
C SER A 112 -6.16 3.10 7.10
N ASN A 113 -4.99 2.62 6.62
CA ASN A 113 -4.77 2.39 5.22
C ASN A 113 -5.53 1.16 4.72
N CYS A 114 -6.52 1.39 3.86
CA CYS A 114 -7.31 0.33 3.24
C CYS A 114 -6.47 -0.63 2.37
N ALA A 115 -5.29 -0.22 1.92
CA ALA A 115 -4.35 -1.08 1.20
C ALA A 115 -3.82 -2.21 2.07
N VAL A 116 -3.50 -1.94 3.34
CA VAL A 116 -2.99 -2.95 4.28
C VAL A 116 -4.04 -4.02 4.53
N LEU A 117 -5.29 -3.60 4.76
CA LEU A 117 -6.41 -4.53 4.92
C LEU A 117 -6.70 -5.30 3.63
N GLY A 118 -6.66 -4.63 2.47
CA GLY A 118 -6.90 -5.26 1.17
C GLY A 118 -5.88 -6.35 0.85
N VAL A 119 -4.60 -6.10 1.10
CA VAL A 119 -3.53 -7.10 0.91
C VAL A 119 -3.69 -8.28 1.88
N ALA A 120 -4.08 -8.04 3.14
CA ALA A 120 -4.34 -9.09 4.10
C ALA A 120 -5.49 -10.00 3.67
N LEU A 121 -6.61 -9.43 3.20
CA LEU A 121 -7.76 -10.18 2.69
C LEU A 121 -7.42 -10.99 1.44
N LEU A 122 -6.67 -10.40 0.50
CA LEU A 122 -6.24 -11.08 -0.72
C LEU A 122 -5.33 -12.27 -0.42
N ASN A 123 -4.40 -12.14 0.52
CA ASN A 123 -3.55 -13.25 0.94
C ASN A 123 -4.32 -14.45 1.46
N VAL A 124 -5.42 -14.22 2.17
CA VAL A 124 -6.28 -15.29 2.69
C VAL A 124 -7.12 -15.91 1.59
N GLN A 125 -7.66 -15.10 0.67
CA GLN A 125 -8.45 -15.58 -0.46
C GLN A 125 -7.63 -16.46 -1.41
N GLU A 126 -6.39 -16.09 -1.67
CA GLU A 126 -5.47 -16.82 -2.56
C GLU A 126 -4.77 -18.01 -1.86
N GLN A 127 -5.02 -18.24 -0.58
CA GLN A 127 -4.43 -19.32 0.23
C GLN A 127 -2.90 -19.43 0.09
N HIS A 128 -2.22 -18.29 0.05
CA HIS A 128 -0.77 -18.23 -0.06
C HIS A 128 -0.06 -18.89 1.13
N ASN A 129 1.10 -19.52 0.87
CA ASN A 129 2.01 -19.97 1.92
C ASN A 129 2.68 -18.77 2.60
N LEU A 130 3.27 -18.98 3.79
CA LEU A 130 3.93 -17.92 4.56
C LEU A 130 4.96 -17.13 3.74
N LEU A 131 5.79 -17.81 2.95
CA LEU A 131 6.79 -17.17 2.09
C LEU A 131 6.14 -16.40 0.94
N GLN A 132 5.10 -16.95 0.34
CA GLN A 132 4.32 -16.29 -0.72
C GLN A 132 3.60 -15.05 -0.18
N SER A 133 3.00 -15.13 1.01
CA SER A 133 2.38 -13.99 1.68
C SER A 133 3.36 -12.86 1.96
N ALA A 134 4.57 -13.17 2.43
CA ALA A 134 5.60 -12.18 2.67
C ALA A 134 6.07 -11.51 1.36
N LEU A 135 6.31 -12.31 0.31
CA LEU A 135 6.70 -11.80 -1.01
C LEU A 135 5.58 -10.99 -1.67
N TYR A 136 4.33 -11.42 -1.53
CA TYR A 136 3.18 -10.68 -2.03
C TYR A 136 3.03 -9.33 -1.32
N GLY A 137 3.14 -9.31 0.01
CA GLY A 137 3.12 -8.07 0.80
C GLY A 137 4.25 -7.12 0.43
N PHE A 138 5.46 -7.63 0.23
CA PHE A 138 6.62 -6.85 -0.21
C PHE A 138 6.45 -6.34 -1.65
N GLY A 139 5.98 -7.17 -2.57
CA GLY A 139 5.71 -6.80 -3.95
C GLY A 139 4.62 -5.74 -4.06
N ALA A 140 3.53 -5.91 -3.32
CA ALA A 140 2.44 -4.95 -3.26
C ALA A 140 2.90 -3.60 -2.71
N ALA A 141 3.72 -3.61 -1.66
CA ALA A 141 4.27 -2.39 -1.05
C ALA A 141 5.26 -1.67 -1.95
N SER A 142 6.12 -2.40 -2.66
CA SER A 142 7.05 -1.82 -3.64
C SER A 142 6.30 -1.20 -4.81
N GLY A 143 5.23 -1.84 -5.29
CA GLY A 143 4.32 -1.28 -6.30
C GLY A 143 3.64 0.00 -5.83
N PHE A 144 3.17 0.03 -4.57
CA PHE A 144 2.62 1.24 -3.95
C PHE A 144 3.65 2.39 -3.93
N GLY A 145 4.86 2.09 -3.46
CA GLY A 145 5.94 3.08 -3.38
C GLY A 145 6.32 3.66 -4.74
N LEU A 146 6.45 2.80 -5.75
CA LEU A 146 6.76 3.22 -7.11
C LEU A 146 5.71 4.20 -7.65
N VAL A 147 4.43 3.84 -7.55
CA VAL A 147 3.32 4.67 -8.04
C VAL A 147 3.23 5.98 -7.25
N LEU A 148 3.46 5.93 -5.92
CA LEU A 148 3.44 7.12 -5.06
C LEU A 148 4.54 8.11 -5.44
N ILE A 149 5.76 7.64 -5.70
CA ILE A 149 6.89 8.48 -6.12
C ILE A 149 6.63 9.08 -7.50
N MET A 150 6.16 8.27 -8.46
CA MET A 150 5.81 8.76 -9.79
C MET A 150 4.72 9.83 -9.74
N PHE A 151 3.70 9.62 -8.94
CA PHE A 151 2.61 10.58 -8.77
C PHE A 151 3.07 11.86 -8.08
N SER A 152 3.93 11.76 -7.07
CA SER A 152 4.51 12.92 -6.40
C SER A 152 5.33 13.76 -7.37
N ALA A 153 6.15 13.14 -8.21
CA ALA A 153 6.93 13.84 -9.24
C ALA A 153 6.04 14.55 -10.28
N MET A 154 4.93 13.91 -10.67
CA MET A 154 3.96 14.55 -11.58
C MET A 154 3.25 15.72 -10.92
N ARG A 155 2.84 15.59 -9.65
CA ARG A 155 2.18 16.67 -8.89
C ARG A 155 3.09 17.88 -8.73
N GLU A 156 4.37 17.68 -8.48
CA GLU A 156 5.34 18.75 -8.36
C GLU A 156 5.48 19.52 -9.68
N ARG A 157 5.50 18.82 -10.82
CA ARG A 157 5.48 19.46 -12.15
C ARG A 157 4.19 20.24 -12.42
N ILE A 158 3.05 19.67 -12.08
CA ILE A 158 1.73 20.31 -12.27
C ILE A 158 1.58 21.56 -11.39
N ALA A 159 2.20 21.58 -10.21
CA ALA A 159 2.17 22.74 -9.31
C ALA A 159 2.83 23.99 -9.93
N HIS A 160 3.76 23.81 -10.88
CA HIS A 160 4.42 24.90 -11.61
C HIS A 160 3.74 25.23 -12.95
N ALA A 161 2.69 24.51 -13.34
CA ALA A 161 1.96 24.74 -14.57
C ALA A 161 0.79 25.72 -14.34
N ASP A 162 0.41 26.45 -15.40
CA ASP A 162 -0.74 27.36 -15.39
C ASP A 162 -2.06 26.57 -15.43
N VAL A 163 -2.47 26.10 -14.24
CA VAL A 163 -3.74 25.39 -14.07
C VAL A 163 -4.85 26.38 -13.70
N PRO A 164 -6.03 26.32 -14.36
CA PRO A 164 -7.19 27.14 -14.01
C PRO A 164 -7.54 26.99 -12.52
N VAL A 165 -7.94 28.09 -11.89
CA VAL A 165 -8.16 28.18 -10.43
C VAL A 165 -9.12 27.11 -9.90
N HIS A 166 -10.14 26.73 -10.69
CA HIS A 166 -11.14 25.74 -10.33
C HIS A 166 -10.61 24.29 -10.27
N PHE A 167 -9.50 24.00 -10.95
CA PHE A 167 -8.87 22.66 -10.98
C PHE A 167 -7.64 22.57 -10.08
N ARG A 168 -7.20 23.65 -9.46
CA ARG A 168 -6.04 23.65 -8.57
C ARG A 168 -6.27 22.79 -7.33
N GLY A 169 -5.28 21.98 -6.96
CA GLY A 169 -5.24 21.19 -5.73
C GLY A 169 -5.72 19.76 -5.91
N ALA A 170 -6.76 19.36 -5.18
CA ALA A 170 -7.27 17.99 -5.20
C ALA A 170 -7.86 17.53 -6.54
N PRO A 171 -8.63 18.37 -7.30
CA PRO A 171 -9.24 17.92 -8.55
C PRO A 171 -8.23 17.50 -9.61
N ILE A 172 -7.17 18.29 -9.83
CA ILE A 172 -6.12 17.95 -10.80
C ILE A 172 -5.36 16.69 -10.39
N GLY A 173 -5.15 16.49 -9.06
CA GLY A 173 -4.55 15.27 -8.54
C GLY A 173 -5.37 14.03 -8.84
N LEU A 174 -6.71 14.08 -8.68
CA LEU A 174 -7.59 12.97 -9.00
C LEU A 174 -7.63 12.66 -10.50
N ILE A 175 -7.64 13.68 -11.35
CA ILE A 175 -7.57 13.52 -12.81
C ILE A 175 -6.25 12.85 -13.21
N THR A 176 -5.14 13.29 -12.64
CA THR A 176 -3.82 12.70 -12.90
C THR A 176 -3.74 11.25 -12.43
N ALA A 177 -4.28 10.95 -11.25
CA ALA A 177 -4.36 9.58 -10.73
C ALA A 177 -5.22 8.67 -11.64
N GLY A 178 -6.35 9.20 -12.14
CA GLY A 178 -7.21 8.49 -13.09
C GLY A 178 -6.51 8.19 -14.42
N LEU A 179 -5.79 9.16 -14.97
CA LEU A 179 -5.00 8.98 -16.20
C LEU A 179 -3.87 7.95 -16.00
N MET A 180 -3.18 7.99 -14.84
CA MET A 180 -2.21 6.96 -14.48
C MET A 180 -2.85 5.57 -14.40
N ALA A 181 -4.02 5.46 -13.77
CA ALA A 181 -4.73 4.19 -13.66
C ALA A 181 -5.08 3.62 -15.04
N LEU A 182 -5.56 4.46 -15.97
CA LEU A 182 -5.83 4.04 -17.35
C LEU A 182 -4.57 3.58 -18.08
N ALA A 183 -3.44 4.28 -17.92
CA ALA A 183 -2.17 3.89 -18.50
C ALA A 183 -1.68 2.53 -17.97
N PHE A 184 -1.80 2.29 -16.66
CA PHE A 184 -1.40 1.02 -16.04
C PHE A 184 -2.38 -0.13 -16.35
N MET A 185 -3.67 0.14 -16.57
CA MET A 185 -4.60 -0.88 -17.05
C MET A 185 -4.21 -1.45 -18.42
N GLY A 186 -3.52 -0.70 -19.26
CA GLY A 186 -2.93 -1.20 -20.50
C GLY A 186 -1.94 -2.34 -20.27
N PHE A 187 -1.17 -2.31 -19.17
CA PHE A 187 -0.23 -3.37 -18.82
C PHE A 187 -0.92 -4.65 -18.29
N THR A 188 -2.10 -4.54 -17.70
CA THR A 188 -2.84 -5.72 -17.22
C THR A 188 -3.33 -6.61 -18.35
N GLY A 189 -3.58 -6.03 -19.53
CA GLY A 189 -3.92 -6.78 -20.75
C GLY A 189 -2.76 -7.64 -21.28
N LEU A 190 -1.52 -7.20 -21.11
CA LEU A 190 -0.32 -7.92 -21.54
C LEU A 190 0.06 -9.08 -20.60
N ALA A 191 -0.32 -9.01 -19.33
CA ALA A 191 0.00 -10.05 -18.35
C ALA A 191 -0.96 -11.25 -18.37
N LYS A 192 -2.04 -11.19 -19.18
CA LYS A 192 -2.99 -12.29 -19.39
C LYS A 192 -2.69 -13.14 -20.64
N LEU A 193 -1.65 -12.82 -21.36
CA LEU A 193 -1.09 -13.64 -22.45
C LEU A 193 0.03 -14.52 -21.89
#